data_216d7fc7782ecd859854474d98d632bf
#
_entry.id   216d7fc7782ecd859854474d98d632bf
#
_cell.length_a   1.000
_cell.length_b   1.000
_cell.length_c   1.000
_cell.angle_alpha   90.00
_cell.angle_beta   90.00
_cell.angle_gamma   90.00
#
_symmetry.space_group_name_H-M   'P 1'
#
loop_
_entity.id
_entity.type
_entity.pdbx_description
1 polymer ?
#
loop_
_entity_poly.entity_id
_entity_poly.type
_entity_poly.pdbx_seq_one_letter_code
_entity_poly.pdbx_strand_id
1 'polypeptide(L)'
;MSQAELLSPSPVAPSFPPLSYQGVPVLTTEMLAQAYEVEQHQIRQNFKNNRERFTEGKHFFQISGNDLREFKNCVENFYSVQFGKRTPSLTLWTERGAARHAKMLNSDRAWDVFELLEETFFRVVRSDP
;
A
#
# COMPACT_ATOMS: atom_id res chain seq x y z
N MET A 1 15.64 29.26 7.74
CA MET A 1 15.55 28.85 7.66
C MET A 1 15.15 27.92 7.58
N SER A 2 14.72 27.90 7.43
CA SER A 2 14.10 26.99 7.10
C SER A 2 14.61 25.73 7.35
N GLN A 3 15.45 25.55 7.76
CA GLN A 3 15.97 24.40 8.06
C GLN A 3 15.34 23.71 9.09
N ALA A 4 14.57 24.29 9.79
CA ALA A 4 13.87 23.59 10.81
C ALA A 4 13.13 22.46 10.23
N GLU A 5 12.50 22.76 9.14
CA GLU A 5 11.74 21.74 8.57
C GLU A 5 12.64 20.70 8.02
N LEU A 6 13.78 21.06 7.66
CA LEU A 6 14.68 20.09 7.18
C LEU A 6 15.02 19.13 8.23
N LEU A 7 15.04 19.62 9.41
CA LEU A 7 15.40 18.80 10.47
C LEU A 7 14.31 17.99 10.97
N SER A 8 13.15 18.31 10.56
CA SER A 8 12.00 17.65 11.10
C SER A 8 12.04 16.19 10.79
N PRO A 9 12.04 15.37 11.78
CA PRO A 9 12.00 13.96 11.56
C PRO A 9 10.63 13.46 11.34
N SER A 10 9.70 14.34 11.06
CA SER A 10 8.35 13.90 10.96
C SER A 10 8.25 12.81 9.93
N PRO A 11 7.48 11.81 10.18
CA PRO A 11 7.28 10.74 9.24
C PRO A 11 6.66 11.32 8.00
N VAL A 12 7.28 11.08 6.90
CA VAL A 12 6.76 11.50 5.64
C VAL A 12 6.35 10.26 4.92
N ALA A 13 5.11 10.22 4.49
CA ALA A 13 4.65 9.08 3.73
C ALA A 13 5.49 9.00 2.47
N PRO A 14 5.95 7.82 2.10
CA PRO A 14 6.68 7.69 0.85
C PRO A 14 5.84 8.18 -0.30
N SER A 15 6.52 8.71 -1.31
CA SER A 15 5.83 9.18 -2.49
C SER A 15 5.56 7.97 -3.38
N PHE A 16 4.33 7.52 -3.41
CA PHE A 16 3.93 6.38 -4.24
C PHE A 16 3.19 6.86 -5.47
N PRO A 17 3.34 6.14 -6.59
CA PRO A 17 2.50 6.44 -7.75
C PRO A 17 1.04 6.17 -7.40
N PRO A 18 0.11 6.89 -8.03
CA PRO A 18 -1.31 6.78 -7.69
C PRO A 18 -1.94 5.51 -8.26
N LEU A 19 -1.65 4.39 -7.66
CA LEU A 19 -2.14 3.10 -8.12
C LEU A 19 -3.61 2.90 -7.79
N SER A 20 -4.33 2.32 -8.73
CA SER A 20 -5.71 1.93 -8.49
C SER A 20 -5.99 0.63 -9.22
N TYR A 21 -7.00 -0.08 -8.75
CA TYR A 21 -7.42 -1.32 -9.36
C TYR A 21 -8.95 -1.34 -9.28
N GLN A 22 -9.60 -1.48 -10.43
CA GLN A 22 -11.05 -1.44 -10.54
C GLN A 22 -11.63 -0.17 -9.88
N GLY A 23 -10.93 0.95 -10.06
CA GLY A 23 -11.39 2.22 -9.53
C GLY A 23 -11.13 2.43 -8.05
N VAL A 24 -10.41 1.53 -7.41
CA VAL A 24 -10.14 1.61 -5.97
C VAL A 24 -8.64 1.87 -5.78
N PRO A 25 -8.27 2.87 -4.95
CA PRO A 25 -6.85 3.10 -4.66
C PRO A 25 -6.26 1.90 -3.93
N VAL A 26 -5.08 1.47 -4.36
CA VAL A 26 -4.45 0.28 -3.77
C VAL A 26 -2.95 0.50 -3.59
N LEU A 27 -2.39 -0.25 -2.66
CA LEU A 27 -0.93 -0.32 -2.44
C LEU A 27 -0.53 -1.78 -2.50
N THR A 28 0.67 -2.03 -3.04
CA THR A 28 1.20 -3.40 -3.03
C THR A 28 1.70 -3.73 -1.63
N THR A 29 1.96 -5.01 -1.39
CA THR A 29 2.54 -5.45 -0.12
C THR A 29 3.88 -4.76 0.13
N GLU A 30 4.69 -4.63 -0.91
CA GLU A 30 5.98 -3.98 -0.77
C GLU A 30 5.83 -2.52 -0.37
N MET A 31 4.90 -1.81 -1.01
CA MET A 31 4.66 -0.41 -0.68
C MET A 31 4.13 -0.25 0.74
N LEU A 32 3.22 -1.12 1.13
CA LEU A 32 2.66 -1.06 2.46
C LEU A 32 3.72 -1.33 3.52
N ALA A 33 4.56 -2.33 3.28
CA ALA A 33 5.65 -2.62 4.21
C ALA A 33 6.62 -1.46 4.29
N GLN A 34 6.93 -0.84 3.16
CA GLN A 34 7.81 0.31 3.14
C GLN A 34 7.22 1.47 3.94
N ALA A 35 5.93 1.72 3.77
CA ALA A 35 5.27 2.82 4.48
C ALA A 35 5.30 2.60 5.98
N TYR A 36 5.00 1.40 6.43
CA TYR A 36 4.98 1.09 7.86
C TYR A 36 6.38 0.79 8.41
N GLU A 37 7.38 0.72 7.53
CA GLU A 37 8.77 0.43 7.93
C GLU A 37 8.89 -0.92 8.61
N VAL A 38 8.25 -1.92 8.00
CA VAL A 38 8.34 -3.30 8.44
C VAL A 38 8.72 -4.16 7.24
N GLU A 39 9.09 -5.40 7.50
CA GLU A 39 9.42 -6.32 6.42
C GLU A 39 8.14 -6.78 5.71
N GLN A 40 8.25 -7.07 4.43
CA GLN A 40 7.12 -7.61 3.69
C GLN A 40 6.60 -8.87 4.36
N HIS A 41 7.51 -9.64 4.91
CA HIS A 41 7.16 -10.85 5.63
C HIS A 41 6.17 -10.57 6.76
N GLN A 42 6.33 -9.45 7.45
CA GLN A 42 5.43 -9.10 8.53
C GLN A 42 4.01 -8.86 8.02
N ILE A 43 3.90 -8.19 6.87
CA ILE A 43 2.59 -7.95 6.27
C ILE A 43 1.95 -9.27 5.86
N ARG A 44 2.71 -10.14 5.23
CA ARG A 44 2.19 -11.44 4.81
C ARG A 44 1.78 -12.30 6.00
N GLN A 45 2.55 -12.22 7.08
CA GLN A 45 2.27 -12.99 8.28
C GLN A 45 0.98 -12.50 8.95
N ASN A 46 0.80 -11.17 9.02
CA ASN A 46 -0.43 -10.61 9.56
C ASN A 46 -1.64 -11.09 8.78
N PHE A 47 -1.52 -11.11 7.46
CA PHE A 47 -2.60 -11.56 6.60
C PHE A 47 -2.90 -13.05 6.83
N LYS A 48 -1.85 -13.86 6.84
CA LYS A 48 -2.00 -15.30 7.01
C LYS A 48 -2.63 -15.64 8.35
N ASN A 49 -2.15 -15.00 9.42
CA ASN A 49 -2.61 -15.30 10.76
C ASN A 49 -4.01 -14.78 11.06
N ASN A 50 -4.48 -13.83 10.24
CA ASN A 50 -5.79 -13.22 10.46
C ASN A 50 -6.63 -13.25 9.19
N ARG A 51 -6.49 -14.32 8.42
CA ARG A 51 -7.12 -14.39 7.10
C ARG A 51 -8.61 -14.14 7.15
N GLU A 52 -9.27 -14.61 8.20
CA GLU A 52 -10.72 -14.48 8.31
C GLU A 52 -11.16 -13.03 8.52
N ARG A 53 -10.23 -12.15 8.86
CA ARG A 53 -10.56 -10.74 9.07
C ARG A 53 -10.40 -9.91 7.80
N PHE A 54 -10.02 -10.55 6.70
CA PHE A 54 -9.83 -9.87 5.42
C PHE A 54 -10.81 -10.44 4.40
N THR A 55 -11.51 -9.56 3.69
CA THR A 55 -12.45 -9.94 2.66
C THR A 55 -11.95 -9.42 1.33
N GLU A 56 -11.86 -10.30 0.34
CA GLU A 56 -11.41 -9.88 -0.98
C GLU A 56 -12.41 -8.91 -1.59
N GLY A 57 -11.89 -7.86 -2.22
CA GLY A 57 -12.73 -6.81 -2.78
C GLY A 57 -12.96 -5.67 -1.82
N LYS A 58 -12.85 -5.96 -0.52
CA LYS A 58 -13.06 -4.93 0.50
C LYS A 58 -11.73 -4.49 1.12
N HIS A 59 -10.89 -5.44 1.46
CA HIS A 59 -9.62 -5.16 2.12
C HIS A 59 -8.43 -5.38 1.19
N PHE A 60 -8.59 -6.25 0.22
CA PHE A 60 -7.50 -6.58 -0.68
C PHE A 60 -8.04 -7.14 -1.98
N PHE A 61 -7.18 -7.15 -3.00
CA PHE A 61 -7.42 -7.87 -4.24
C PHE A 61 -6.22 -8.77 -4.47
N GLN A 62 -6.49 -10.02 -4.84
CA GLN A 62 -5.43 -10.95 -5.19
C GLN A 62 -5.50 -11.12 -6.70
N ILE A 63 -4.45 -10.72 -7.42
CA ILE A 63 -4.48 -10.79 -8.87
C ILE A 63 -3.36 -11.69 -9.37
N SER A 64 -3.61 -12.34 -10.49
CA SER A 64 -2.65 -13.24 -11.13
C SER A 64 -3.00 -13.33 -12.60
N GLY A 65 -2.18 -14.05 -13.37
CA GLY A 65 -2.46 -14.30 -14.78
C GLY A 65 -2.58 -13.01 -15.58
N ASN A 66 -3.60 -12.93 -16.40
CA ASN A 66 -3.79 -11.76 -17.28
C ASN A 66 -4.05 -10.49 -16.50
N ASP A 67 -4.80 -10.57 -15.40
CA ASP A 67 -5.07 -9.38 -14.59
C ASP A 67 -3.77 -8.81 -14.04
N LEU A 68 -2.89 -9.67 -13.57
CA LEU A 68 -1.60 -9.22 -13.07
C LEU A 68 -0.76 -8.63 -14.19
N ARG A 69 -0.77 -9.27 -15.36
CA ARG A 69 0.00 -8.78 -16.50
C ARG A 69 -0.47 -7.39 -16.92
N GLU A 70 -1.78 -7.19 -17.00
CA GLU A 70 -2.33 -5.91 -17.38
C GLU A 70 -2.02 -4.84 -16.35
N PHE A 71 -2.11 -5.20 -15.07
CA PHE A 71 -1.80 -4.25 -14.02
C PHE A 71 -0.33 -3.83 -14.09
N LYS A 72 0.58 -4.81 -14.24
CA LYS A 72 2.01 -4.50 -14.32
C LYS A 72 2.32 -3.64 -15.53
N ASN A 73 1.74 -3.97 -16.70
CA ASN A 73 1.99 -3.19 -17.89
C ASN A 73 1.52 -1.75 -17.72
N CYS A 74 0.34 -1.56 -17.14
CA CYS A 74 -0.19 -0.23 -16.93
C CYS A 74 0.71 0.57 -16.01
N VAL A 75 1.09 -0.02 -14.89
CA VAL A 75 1.88 0.68 -13.88
C VAL A 75 3.29 0.95 -14.39
N GLU A 76 3.92 -0.03 -15.01
CA GLU A 76 5.28 0.13 -15.47
C GLU A 76 5.39 1.11 -16.63
N ASN A 77 4.34 1.22 -17.44
CA ASN A 77 4.36 2.16 -18.54
C ASN A 77 4.18 3.60 -18.09
N PHE A 78 3.39 3.83 -17.04
CA PHE A 78 3.09 5.18 -16.60
C PHE A 78 3.88 5.62 -15.37
N TYR A 79 4.43 4.68 -14.64
CA TYR A 79 5.17 5.01 -13.42
C TYR A 79 6.43 4.18 -13.40
N SER A 80 7.47 4.68 -12.79
CA SER A 80 8.74 3.96 -12.75
C SER A 80 8.75 2.92 -11.63
N VAL A 81 7.72 2.08 -11.60
CA VAL A 81 7.61 1.03 -10.61
C VAL A 81 7.95 -0.29 -11.27
N GLN A 82 8.78 -1.07 -10.63
CA GLN A 82 9.16 -2.37 -11.17
C GLN A 82 8.71 -3.47 -10.24
N PHE A 83 8.27 -4.55 -10.82
CA PHE A 83 7.82 -5.71 -10.07
C PHE A 83 8.76 -6.87 -10.31
N GLY A 84 8.78 -7.82 -9.40
CA GLY A 84 9.57 -9.01 -9.56
C GLY A 84 9.14 -9.78 -10.80
N LYS A 85 10.12 -10.25 -11.57
CA LYS A 85 9.81 -10.91 -12.82
C LYS A 85 9.04 -12.19 -12.66
N ARG A 86 9.21 -12.85 -11.54
CA ARG A 86 8.60 -14.16 -11.33
C ARG A 86 7.51 -14.14 -10.28
N THR A 87 6.91 -13.00 -10.06
CA THR A 87 5.83 -12.91 -9.12
C THR A 87 4.59 -13.57 -9.74
N PRO A 88 4.13 -14.71 -9.23
CA PRO A 88 2.99 -15.40 -9.83
C PRO A 88 1.66 -14.74 -9.47
N SER A 89 1.64 -13.99 -8.39
CA SER A 89 0.44 -13.28 -7.97
C SER A 89 0.85 -12.07 -7.18
N LEU A 90 -0.08 -11.15 -7.02
CA LEU A 90 0.20 -9.90 -6.32
C LEU A 90 -1.02 -9.57 -5.46
N THR A 91 -0.77 -9.16 -4.23
CA THR A 91 -1.83 -8.71 -3.35
C THR A 91 -1.83 -7.20 -3.32
N LEU A 92 -2.98 -6.63 -3.60
CA LEU A 92 -3.18 -5.18 -3.60
C LEU A 92 -4.05 -4.85 -2.41
N TRP A 93 -3.60 -3.90 -1.59
CA TRP A 93 -4.28 -3.55 -0.34
C TRP A 93 -5.07 -2.27 -0.52
N THR A 94 -6.35 -2.31 -0.15
CA THR A 94 -7.19 -1.11 -0.17
C THR A 94 -6.93 -0.29 1.08
N GLU A 95 -7.57 0.86 1.17
CA GLU A 95 -7.49 1.68 2.36
C GLU A 95 -7.88 0.90 3.61
N ARG A 96 -8.97 0.13 3.51
CA ARG A 96 -9.44 -0.66 4.65
C ARG A 96 -8.46 -1.77 5.01
N GLY A 97 -7.82 -2.36 3.99
CA GLY A 97 -6.80 -3.36 4.24
C GLY A 97 -5.59 -2.78 4.93
N ALA A 98 -5.16 -1.60 4.49
CA ALA A 98 -4.04 -0.91 5.12
C ALA A 98 -4.37 -0.58 6.58
N ALA A 99 -5.61 -0.18 6.85
CA ALA A 99 -6.04 0.13 8.22
C ALA A 99 -5.97 -1.09 9.10
N ARG A 100 -6.39 -2.25 8.59
CA ARG A 100 -6.32 -3.48 9.37
C ARG A 100 -4.89 -3.84 9.72
N HIS A 101 -3.96 -3.66 8.77
CA HIS A 101 -2.56 -3.93 9.06
C HIS A 101 -2.01 -2.95 10.12
N ALA A 102 -2.42 -1.69 10.06
CA ALA A 102 -1.99 -0.74 11.09
C ALA A 102 -2.44 -1.20 12.47
N LYS A 103 -3.68 -1.70 12.55
CA LYS A 103 -4.23 -2.18 13.81
C LYS A 103 -3.47 -3.41 14.30
N MET A 104 -3.11 -4.30 13.39
CA MET A 104 -2.39 -5.51 13.77
C MET A 104 -0.97 -5.22 14.20
N LEU A 105 -0.32 -4.23 13.57
CA LEU A 105 1.02 -3.81 13.99
C LEU A 105 0.98 -3.11 15.33
N ASN A 106 -0.14 -2.45 15.63
CA ASN A 106 -0.45 -1.91 16.94
C ASN A 106 0.68 -1.08 17.55
N SER A 107 1.19 -0.13 16.78
CA SER A 107 2.19 0.80 17.27
C SER A 107 1.73 2.21 16.94
N ASP A 108 2.17 3.18 17.75
CA ASP A 108 1.83 4.56 17.45
C ASP A 108 2.30 4.95 16.07
N ARG A 109 3.47 4.46 15.68
CA ARG A 109 3.99 4.79 14.37
C ARG A 109 3.09 4.25 13.26
N ALA A 110 2.60 3.03 13.40
CA ALA A 110 1.73 2.46 12.37
C ALA A 110 0.44 3.26 12.24
N TRP A 111 -0.13 3.71 13.35
CA TRP A 111 -1.32 4.52 13.30
C TRP A 111 -1.04 5.88 12.65
N ASP A 112 0.10 6.50 12.98
CA ASP A 112 0.47 7.79 12.39
C ASP A 112 0.70 7.64 10.90
N VAL A 113 1.36 6.57 10.48
CA VAL A 113 1.63 6.34 9.07
C VAL A 113 0.32 6.10 8.32
N PHE A 114 -0.60 5.35 8.90
CA PHE A 114 -1.88 5.12 8.23
C PHE A 114 -2.61 6.44 8.03
N GLU A 115 -2.59 7.30 9.02
CA GLU A 115 -3.25 8.60 8.91
C GLU A 115 -2.64 9.40 7.75
N LEU A 116 -1.31 9.37 7.62
CA LEU A 116 -0.65 10.01 6.50
C LEU A 116 -1.06 9.40 5.16
N LEU A 117 -1.10 8.09 5.08
CA LEU A 117 -1.53 7.42 3.85
C LEU A 117 -2.95 7.80 3.49
N GLU A 118 -3.81 7.90 4.49
CA GLU A 118 -5.19 8.26 4.28
C GLU A 118 -5.29 9.64 3.63
N GLU A 119 -4.50 10.58 4.10
CA GLU A 119 -4.56 11.95 3.61
C GLU A 119 -3.78 12.18 2.33
N THR A 120 -2.62 11.53 2.19
CA THR A 120 -1.73 11.85 1.09
C THR A 120 -1.80 10.86 -0.06
N PHE A 121 -2.33 9.68 0.16
CA PHE A 121 -2.45 8.70 -0.90
C PHE A 121 -3.91 8.37 -1.20
N PHE A 122 -4.61 7.78 -0.24
CA PHE A 122 -5.95 7.26 -0.52
C PHE A 122 -6.93 8.36 -0.90
N ARG A 123 -6.92 9.46 -0.17
CA ARG A 123 -7.82 10.55 -0.50
C ARG A 123 -7.49 11.17 -1.85
N VAL A 124 -6.20 11.35 -2.11
CA VAL A 124 -5.77 11.98 -3.35
C VAL A 124 -6.10 11.11 -4.55
N VAL A 125 -5.83 9.82 -4.47
CA VAL A 125 -6.10 8.91 -5.59
C VAL A 125 -7.60 8.81 -5.83
N ARG A 126 -8.41 8.78 -4.76
CA ARG A 126 -9.87 8.73 -4.92
C ARG A 126 -10.40 9.97 -5.60
N SER A 127 -9.78 11.12 -5.34
CA SER A 127 -10.25 12.39 -5.90
C SER A 127 -9.81 12.60 -7.32
N ASP A 128 -8.87 11.80 -7.78
CA ASP A 128 -8.33 11.97 -9.11
C ASP A 128 -9.31 11.41 -10.12
N PRO A 129 -9.86 12.24 -11.04
CA PRO A 129 -10.86 11.77 -11.99
C PRO A 129 -10.28 10.83 -13.05
#